data_31ee2851889c84b35412b8cb7dd1aa0f
#
_entry.id   31ee2851889c84b35412b8cb7dd1aa0f
#
_cell.length_a   1.000
_cell.length_b   1.000
_cell.length_c   1.000
_cell.angle_alpha   90.00
_cell.angle_beta   90.00
_cell.angle_gamma   90.00
#
_symmetry.space_group_name_H-M   'P 1'
#
loop_
_entity.id
_entity.type
_entity.pdbx_description
1 polymer ?
#
loop_
_entity_poly.entity_id
_entity_poly.type
_entity_poly.pdbx_seq_one_letter_code
_entity_poly.pdbx_strand_id
1 'polypeptide(L)'
;MKIAYSHLVSFFEEQPSIEEVSDHLFQLGHENEIDDDILDIEFTPNRGDCLSLLGIARDLGTFYTIAEPLTYYEDDLAPLEIGFINHSVNDCPNISFLTIEVDEVPIIYKDYLESYFSTFKINKNNFFTDISNYIAYEMGQPTHCYDNSLINGGIEFTSDIINEDFETLLDKTITLEGINCFFRSNNEVINLAGVMGGKSTACNKDTKSVLIECAYFKPESIIGTAQKYNLHSDASYKFERGVDPDIQEQTLRRFIKIVSEHTTIKDIKFKNFPLEELSLKKIKFDHIRIQNVLGIEIQEETYKDSITKIGFEVEKDEVIVPLFRHDISHQNDLAEEMARIIGYDNIQATDFKITNSESNKNFDEENSLRYHLAGHGFNEVINMPFASNSPASLEIDNPLDSNKSFFRTTLKNSLIDNLLYNEKRQKESIKLYEISDIYSIDSDGEIVVNKYLGIIVSGRVGNNYKEFSQKIDSKYLIKLLPIHQNQVYEISREALDTKIKNKIFMVLLEFNNLPKSLTNKENLKID
;
A
#
# COMPACT_ATOMS: atom_id res chain seq x y z
N MET A 1 13.59 -0.82 -2.61
CA MET A 1 14.34 -0.32 -3.80
C MET A 1 15.82 -0.49 -3.55
N LYS A 2 16.55 -1.07 -4.51
CA LYS A 2 18.00 -1.25 -4.37
C LYS A 2 18.74 -0.08 -4.98
N ILE A 3 19.69 0.50 -4.25
CA ILE A 3 20.58 1.54 -4.73
C ILE A 3 22.04 1.15 -4.44
N ALA A 4 22.95 1.57 -5.32
CA ALA A 4 24.37 1.45 -5.06
C ALA A 4 24.80 2.62 -4.17
N TYR A 5 25.44 2.33 -3.03
CA TYR A 5 25.98 3.36 -2.15
C TYR A 5 26.98 4.26 -2.90
N SER A 6 27.87 3.65 -3.68
CA SER A 6 28.86 4.39 -4.50
C SER A 6 28.21 5.38 -5.49
N HIS A 7 27.01 5.09 -6.00
CA HIS A 7 26.24 6.03 -6.82
C HIS A 7 25.62 7.14 -5.98
N LEU A 8 25.03 6.78 -4.82
CA LEU A 8 24.36 7.75 -3.95
C LEU A 8 25.35 8.76 -3.35
N VAL A 9 26.51 8.29 -2.86
CA VAL A 9 27.49 9.15 -2.22
C VAL A 9 28.09 10.19 -3.17
N SER A 10 28.02 9.96 -4.48
CA SER A 10 28.46 10.96 -5.48
C SER A 10 27.60 12.23 -5.50
N PHE A 11 26.41 12.20 -4.87
CA PHE A 11 25.54 13.36 -4.73
C PHE A 11 25.91 14.27 -3.55
N PHE A 12 26.86 13.86 -2.69
CA PHE A 12 27.25 14.62 -1.51
C PHE A 12 28.65 15.19 -1.63
N GLU A 13 28.88 16.38 -1.05
CA GLU A 13 30.22 16.93 -0.91
C GLU A 13 31.04 16.13 0.12
N GLU A 14 30.38 15.66 1.17
CA GLU A 14 30.94 14.78 2.17
C GLU A 14 31.02 13.34 1.62
N GLN A 15 31.81 12.51 2.30
CA GLN A 15 31.94 11.10 1.98
C GLN A 15 31.55 10.25 3.21
N PRO A 16 30.25 10.23 3.59
CA PRO A 16 29.79 9.46 4.74
C PRO A 16 30.03 7.95 4.51
N SER A 17 30.20 7.17 5.57
CA SER A 17 30.23 5.72 5.45
C SER A 17 28.84 5.16 5.08
N ILE A 18 28.77 3.93 4.57
CA ILE A 18 27.51 3.31 4.22
C ILE A 18 26.63 3.08 5.47
N GLU A 19 27.25 2.83 6.63
CA GLU A 19 26.57 2.68 7.91
C GLU A 19 25.96 4.01 8.36
N GLU A 20 26.67 5.14 8.22
CA GLU A 20 26.13 6.48 8.54
C GLU A 20 24.94 6.82 7.64
N VAL A 21 25.03 6.49 6.35
CA VAL A 21 23.90 6.70 5.42
C VAL A 21 22.71 5.82 5.81
N SER A 22 22.95 4.56 6.16
CA SER A 22 21.92 3.62 6.63
C SER A 22 21.21 4.13 7.89
N ASP A 23 21.97 4.61 8.89
CA ASP A 23 21.43 5.16 10.13
C ASP A 23 20.57 6.41 9.87
N HIS A 24 21.02 7.31 8.99
CA HIS A 24 20.25 8.49 8.62
C HIS A 24 18.98 8.16 7.83
N LEU A 25 19.04 7.18 6.93
CA LEU A 25 17.84 6.67 6.24
C LEU A 25 16.83 6.11 7.24
N PHE A 26 17.30 5.33 8.21
CA PHE A 26 16.45 4.79 9.27
C PHE A 26 15.83 5.91 10.13
N GLN A 27 16.60 6.94 10.49
CA GLN A 27 16.08 8.10 11.21
C GLN A 27 14.98 8.80 10.40
N LEU A 28 15.13 8.91 9.07
CA LEU A 28 14.12 9.51 8.18
C LEU A 28 12.89 8.61 7.97
N GLY A 29 12.85 7.41 8.56
CA GLY A 29 11.75 6.46 8.47
C GLY A 29 11.84 5.51 7.28
N HIS A 30 13.02 5.35 6.69
CA HIS A 30 13.28 4.42 5.59
C HIS A 30 14.02 3.18 6.11
N GLU A 31 13.31 2.08 6.32
CA GLU A 31 13.93 0.79 6.65
C GLU A 31 14.87 0.37 5.54
N ASN A 32 16.06 -0.11 5.90
CA ASN A 32 17.04 -0.51 4.91
C ASN A 32 17.98 -1.60 5.41
N GLU A 33 18.52 -2.38 4.47
CA GLU A 33 19.53 -3.42 4.71
C GLU A 33 20.75 -3.16 3.82
N ILE A 34 21.94 -3.42 4.37
CA ILE A 34 23.22 -3.27 3.66
C ILE A 34 23.64 -4.65 3.13
N ASP A 35 23.90 -4.73 1.81
CA ASP A 35 24.45 -5.90 1.12
C ASP A 35 25.63 -5.45 0.24
N ASP A 36 26.86 -5.54 0.75
CA ASP A 36 28.09 -5.00 0.16
C ASP A 36 27.97 -3.50 -0.16
N ASP A 37 27.96 -3.10 -1.43
CA ASP A 37 27.77 -1.70 -1.92
C ASP A 37 26.28 -1.36 -2.18
N ILE A 38 25.36 -2.23 -1.80
CA ILE A 38 23.94 -2.05 -2.06
C ILE A 38 23.19 -1.73 -0.76
N LEU A 39 22.39 -0.68 -0.80
CA LEU A 39 21.35 -0.40 0.18
C LEU A 39 20.01 -0.86 -0.40
N ASP A 40 19.37 -1.85 0.24
CA ASP A 40 18.01 -2.26 -0.08
C ASP A 40 17.05 -1.52 0.84
N ILE A 41 16.33 -0.53 0.28
CA ILE A 41 15.53 0.43 1.05
C ILE A 41 14.05 0.17 0.81
N GLU A 42 13.29 0.07 1.91
CA GLU A 42 11.83 -0.01 1.88
C GLU A 42 11.23 1.38 2.08
N PHE A 43 10.53 1.86 1.06
CA PHE A 43 9.80 3.12 1.12
C PHE A 43 8.31 2.88 1.35
N THR A 44 7.72 3.70 2.21
CA THR A 44 6.27 3.74 2.38
C THR A 44 5.59 4.20 1.08
N PRO A 45 4.36 3.75 0.79
CA PRO A 45 3.69 4.05 -0.49
C PRO A 45 3.49 5.54 -0.79
N ASN A 46 3.48 6.40 0.21
CA ASN A 46 3.38 7.86 0.07
C ASN A 46 4.68 8.54 -0.37
N ARG A 47 5.83 7.85 -0.28
CA ARG A 47 7.16 8.41 -0.61
C ARG A 47 7.62 8.01 -2.01
N GLY A 48 6.76 8.21 -3.02
CA GLY A 48 7.11 8.01 -4.43
C GLY A 48 8.28 8.89 -4.89
N ASP A 49 8.44 10.05 -4.31
CA ASP A 49 9.54 11.00 -4.54
C ASP A 49 10.93 10.42 -4.22
N CYS A 50 11.02 9.47 -3.29
CA CYS A 50 12.26 8.80 -2.89
C CYS A 50 12.62 7.57 -3.73
N LEU A 51 11.85 7.23 -4.77
CA LEU A 51 12.13 6.07 -5.63
C LEU A 51 13.22 6.36 -6.69
N SER A 52 14.26 7.11 -6.33
CA SER A 52 15.39 7.45 -7.19
C SER A 52 16.61 7.87 -6.38
N LEU A 53 17.80 7.87 -7.00
CA LEU A 53 19.01 8.45 -6.39
C LEU A 53 18.80 9.91 -6.02
N LEU A 54 18.26 10.70 -6.96
CA LEU A 54 18.01 12.13 -6.75
C LEU A 54 17.04 12.38 -5.60
N GLY A 55 15.96 11.59 -5.50
CA GLY A 55 14.97 11.73 -4.42
C GLY A 55 15.54 11.36 -3.05
N ILE A 56 16.31 10.27 -2.99
CA ILE A 56 16.99 9.84 -1.75
C ILE A 56 18.05 10.87 -1.33
N ALA A 57 18.87 11.34 -2.27
CA ALA A 57 19.87 12.35 -1.99
C ALA A 57 19.21 13.62 -1.43
N ARG A 58 18.10 14.08 -2.02
CA ARG A 58 17.32 15.23 -1.55
C ARG A 58 16.83 15.04 -0.11
N ASP A 59 16.30 13.88 0.23
CA ASP A 59 15.81 13.58 1.59
C ASP A 59 16.97 13.57 2.61
N LEU A 60 18.12 13.00 2.22
CA LEU A 60 19.37 13.05 2.99
C LEU A 60 20.04 14.43 3.03
N GLY A 61 19.58 15.39 2.24
CA GLY A 61 20.06 16.77 2.24
C GLY A 61 19.89 17.51 3.58
N THR A 62 19.14 16.93 4.52
CA THR A 62 19.09 17.40 5.91
C THR A 62 20.39 17.14 6.67
N PHE A 63 21.14 16.10 6.31
CA PHE A 63 22.38 15.67 6.97
C PHE A 63 23.63 16.02 6.17
N TYR A 64 23.54 16.02 4.84
CA TYR A 64 24.67 16.20 3.95
C TYR A 64 24.47 17.38 3.00
N THR A 65 25.57 17.99 2.58
CA THR A 65 25.56 19.04 1.55
C THR A 65 25.41 18.37 0.18
N ILE A 66 24.34 18.72 -0.54
CA ILE A 66 24.11 18.19 -1.89
C ILE A 66 25.06 18.89 -2.86
N ALA A 67 25.91 18.10 -3.52
CA ALA A 67 26.63 18.52 -4.71
C ALA A 67 25.69 18.54 -5.93
N GLU A 68 26.08 19.20 -7.01
CA GLU A 68 25.36 19.15 -8.29
C GLU A 68 25.99 18.09 -9.23
N PRO A 69 25.79 16.80 -8.97
CA PRO A 69 26.47 15.73 -9.71
C PRO A 69 25.87 15.50 -11.10
N LEU A 70 24.63 15.95 -11.34
CA LEU A 70 23.93 15.78 -12.58
C LEU A 70 24.18 16.93 -13.53
N THR A 71 24.60 16.60 -14.73
CA THR A 71 24.76 17.58 -15.83
C THR A 71 23.67 17.35 -16.88
N TYR A 72 23.17 18.43 -17.42
CA TYR A 72 22.08 18.44 -18.39
C TYR A 72 22.55 18.98 -19.74
N TYR A 73 21.75 18.72 -20.77
CA TYR A 73 21.95 19.37 -22.07
C TYR A 73 21.37 20.79 -22.00
N GLU A 74 22.21 21.78 -22.27
CA GLU A 74 21.88 23.21 -22.03
C GLU A 74 21.43 23.95 -23.30
N ASP A 75 21.79 23.45 -24.50
CA ASP A 75 21.46 24.13 -25.75
C ASP A 75 19.95 24.14 -26.03
N ASP A 76 19.55 25.08 -26.88
CA ASP A 76 18.16 25.18 -27.35
C ASP A 76 17.78 23.94 -28.16
N LEU A 77 16.55 23.45 -27.94
CA LEU A 77 16.02 22.28 -28.64
C LEU A 77 15.15 22.70 -29.82
N ALA A 78 15.41 22.14 -30.99
CA ALA A 78 14.56 22.36 -32.15
C ALA A 78 13.15 21.79 -31.92
N PRO A 79 12.08 22.43 -32.43
CA PRO A 79 10.72 21.97 -32.26
C PRO A 79 10.49 20.63 -32.97
N LEU A 80 9.86 19.68 -32.26
CA LEU A 80 9.41 18.41 -32.82
C LEU A 80 8.02 18.56 -33.43
N GLU A 81 7.90 18.26 -34.72
CA GLU A 81 6.60 18.14 -35.41
C GLU A 81 6.09 16.71 -35.22
N ILE A 82 5.22 16.51 -34.23
CA ILE A 82 4.58 15.22 -33.93
C ILE A 82 3.06 15.41 -33.84
N GLY A 83 2.32 14.57 -34.54
CA GLY A 83 0.87 14.48 -34.38
C GLY A 83 0.55 13.72 -33.10
N PHE A 84 0.28 14.45 -32.01
CA PHE A 84 -0.13 13.86 -30.74
C PHE A 84 -1.53 14.31 -30.37
N ILE A 85 -2.39 13.36 -29.99
CA ILE A 85 -3.74 13.62 -29.49
C ILE A 85 -3.90 12.94 -28.13
N ASN A 86 -4.30 13.71 -27.13
CA ASN A 86 -4.66 13.19 -25.81
C ASN A 86 -6.16 13.21 -25.63
N HIS A 87 -6.79 12.04 -25.59
CA HIS A 87 -8.22 11.89 -25.37
C HIS A 87 -8.61 11.87 -23.89
N SER A 88 -7.64 11.72 -22.99
CA SER A 88 -7.84 11.57 -21.54
C SER A 88 -6.85 12.42 -20.75
N VAL A 89 -6.99 13.75 -20.88
CA VAL A 89 -6.09 14.73 -20.24
C VAL A 89 -6.03 14.55 -18.73
N ASN A 90 -7.14 14.17 -18.09
CA ASN A 90 -7.17 13.94 -16.64
C ASN A 90 -6.26 12.80 -16.19
N ASP A 91 -6.03 11.79 -17.05
CA ASP A 91 -5.21 10.63 -16.72
C ASP A 91 -3.72 10.85 -17.04
N CYS A 92 -3.45 11.66 -18.08
CA CYS A 92 -2.09 12.06 -18.50
C CYS A 92 -2.05 13.58 -18.71
N PRO A 93 -1.95 14.39 -17.64
CA PRO A 93 -2.01 15.85 -17.76
C PRO A 93 -0.74 16.51 -18.29
N ASN A 94 0.40 15.83 -18.28
CA ASN A 94 1.66 16.36 -18.82
C ASN A 94 2.44 15.25 -19.54
N ILE A 95 2.91 15.55 -20.75
CA ILE A 95 3.72 14.63 -21.55
C ILE A 95 4.68 15.39 -22.46
N SER A 96 5.88 14.89 -22.57
CA SER A 96 6.91 15.41 -23.49
C SER A 96 7.40 14.32 -24.41
N PHE A 97 7.73 14.72 -25.63
CA PHE A 97 8.37 13.86 -26.62
C PHE A 97 9.70 14.44 -27.07
N LEU A 98 10.67 13.54 -27.25
CA LEU A 98 12.00 13.86 -27.71
C LEU A 98 12.37 12.89 -28.83
N THR A 99 12.89 13.39 -29.96
CA THR A 99 13.55 12.56 -30.94
C THR A 99 15.05 12.79 -30.91
N ILE A 100 15.82 11.70 -30.99
CA ILE A 100 17.29 11.73 -31.12
C ILE A 100 17.68 10.84 -32.27
N GLU A 101 18.52 11.36 -33.18
CA GLU A 101 19.19 10.56 -34.21
C GLU A 101 20.70 10.56 -33.97
N VAL A 102 21.32 9.37 -33.99
CA VAL A 102 22.76 9.19 -33.74
C VAL A 102 23.48 8.62 -34.93
N ASP A 103 24.78 8.86 -35.01
CA ASP A 103 25.64 8.30 -36.05
C ASP A 103 25.85 6.81 -35.86
N GLU A 104 26.27 6.41 -34.70
CA GLU A 104 26.57 5.04 -34.31
C GLU A 104 25.93 4.72 -32.95
N VAL A 105 25.50 3.47 -32.79
CA VAL A 105 24.93 2.99 -31.54
C VAL A 105 26.05 2.42 -30.66
N PRO A 106 26.34 2.98 -29.50
CA PRO A 106 27.39 2.49 -28.62
C PRO A 106 27.08 1.09 -28.06
N ILE A 107 28.12 0.27 -27.96
CA ILE A 107 28.08 -1.08 -27.35
C ILE A 107 28.70 -1.03 -25.94
N ILE A 108 29.70 -0.15 -25.76
CA ILE A 108 30.40 0.07 -24.49
C ILE A 108 29.97 1.42 -23.94
N TYR A 109 29.62 1.45 -22.68
CA TYR A 109 29.13 2.66 -22.03
C TYR A 109 30.20 3.30 -21.15
N LYS A 110 29.95 4.52 -20.70
CA LYS A 110 30.74 5.22 -19.67
C LYS A 110 30.66 4.47 -18.34
N ASP A 111 31.70 4.63 -17.52
CA ASP A 111 31.89 3.87 -16.28
C ASP A 111 30.67 3.89 -15.35
N TYR A 112 30.02 5.04 -15.18
CA TYR A 112 28.85 5.15 -14.31
C TYR A 112 27.66 4.31 -14.80
N LEU A 113 27.45 4.27 -16.13
CA LEU A 113 26.37 3.48 -16.71
C LEU A 113 26.72 1.98 -16.74
N GLU A 114 28.00 1.62 -16.99
CA GLU A 114 28.49 0.23 -16.85
C GLU A 114 28.40 -0.25 -15.40
N SER A 115 28.71 0.63 -14.43
CA SER A 115 28.59 0.34 -13.00
C SER A 115 27.15 -0.01 -12.60
N TYR A 116 26.16 0.73 -13.11
CA TYR A 116 24.75 0.42 -12.87
C TYR A 116 24.40 -1.01 -13.27
N PHE A 117 24.73 -1.42 -14.49
CA PHE A 117 24.42 -2.77 -14.97
C PHE A 117 25.19 -3.86 -14.20
N SER A 118 26.46 -3.63 -13.90
CA SER A 118 27.30 -4.61 -13.21
C SER A 118 26.92 -4.77 -11.74
N THR A 119 26.64 -3.68 -11.02
CA THR A 119 26.27 -3.71 -9.59
C THR A 119 24.96 -4.47 -9.38
N PHE A 120 23.97 -4.17 -10.21
CA PHE A 120 22.65 -4.84 -10.08
C PHE A 120 22.55 -6.15 -10.88
N LYS A 121 23.61 -6.54 -11.59
CA LYS A 121 23.65 -7.77 -12.45
C LYS A 121 22.52 -7.78 -13.47
N ILE A 122 22.21 -6.62 -14.05
CA ILE A 122 21.17 -6.43 -15.07
C ILE A 122 21.81 -6.62 -16.45
N ASN A 123 21.13 -7.34 -17.33
CA ASN A 123 21.57 -7.49 -18.72
C ASN A 123 21.24 -6.23 -19.53
N LYS A 124 22.19 -5.79 -20.36
CA LYS A 124 21.97 -4.72 -21.33
C LYS A 124 21.04 -5.21 -22.45
N ASN A 125 20.12 -4.35 -22.87
CA ASN A 125 19.20 -4.61 -23.98
C ASN A 125 19.65 -3.91 -25.27
N ASN A 126 19.43 -2.62 -25.34
CA ASN A 126 19.87 -1.71 -26.39
C ASN A 126 20.13 -0.33 -25.78
N PHE A 127 20.94 0.46 -26.44
CA PHE A 127 21.47 1.72 -25.92
C PHE A 127 20.40 2.66 -25.33
N PHE A 128 19.32 2.91 -26.06
CA PHE A 128 18.31 3.86 -25.63
C PHE A 128 17.45 3.33 -24.47
N THR A 129 17.07 2.06 -24.52
CA THR A 129 16.32 1.42 -23.42
C THR A 129 17.18 1.33 -22.16
N ASP A 130 18.47 1.09 -22.30
CA ASP A 130 19.40 1.02 -21.17
C ASP A 130 19.56 2.38 -20.50
N ILE A 131 19.62 3.48 -21.26
CA ILE A 131 19.58 4.84 -20.73
C ILE A 131 18.24 5.12 -20.03
N SER A 132 17.13 4.73 -20.64
CA SER A 132 15.79 4.89 -20.06
C SER A 132 15.69 4.24 -18.66
N ASN A 133 16.19 3.01 -18.52
CA ASN A 133 16.23 2.30 -17.24
C ASN A 133 17.12 3.02 -16.22
N TYR A 134 18.30 3.48 -16.66
CA TYR A 134 19.20 4.24 -15.79
C TYR A 134 18.60 5.56 -15.31
N ILE A 135 17.93 6.31 -16.19
CA ILE A 135 17.26 7.57 -15.85
C ILE A 135 16.13 7.34 -14.86
N ALA A 136 15.34 6.28 -15.01
CA ALA A 136 14.34 5.92 -14.03
C ALA A 136 14.95 5.63 -12.65
N TYR A 137 16.14 5.01 -12.59
CA TYR A 137 16.90 4.80 -11.37
C TYR A 137 17.51 6.11 -10.81
N GLU A 138 18.10 6.95 -11.67
CA GLU A 138 18.79 8.20 -11.28
C GLU A 138 17.80 9.28 -10.87
N MET A 139 16.74 9.52 -11.66
CA MET A 139 15.83 10.67 -11.52
C MET A 139 14.41 10.33 -11.04
N GLY A 140 14.03 9.05 -11.04
CA GLY A 140 12.69 8.63 -10.60
C GLY A 140 11.60 8.76 -11.65
N GLN A 141 11.92 9.27 -12.85
CA GLN A 141 10.98 9.46 -13.95
C GLN A 141 11.19 8.37 -14.99
N PRO A 142 10.30 7.39 -15.12
CA PRO A 142 10.37 6.43 -16.22
C PRO A 142 10.11 7.12 -17.56
N THR A 143 10.86 6.66 -18.59
CA THR A 143 10.67 7.07 -19.97
C THR A 143 10.42 5.83 -20.83
N HIS A 144 9.79 6.00 -22.00
CA HIS A 144 9.64 4.92 -22.95
C HIS A 144 10.26 5.28 -24.29
N CYS A 145 10.99 4.32 -24.88
CA CYS A 145 11.72 4.49 -26.12
C CYS A 145 11.06 3.68 -27.24
N TYR A 146 10.62 4.37 -28.27
CA TYR A 146 10.13 3.77 -29.51
C TYR A 146 11.18 3.87 -30.61
N ASP A 147 11.34 2.85 -31.44
CA ASP A 147 12.06 2.99 -32.70
C ASP A 147 11.27 3.95 -33.60
N ASN A 148 11.84 5.14 -33.84
CA ASN A 148 11.15 6.21 -34.55
C ASN A 148 10.77 5.82 -36.00
N SER A 149 11.50 4.87 -36.59
CA SER A 149 11.20 4.37 -37.94
C SER A 149 9.96 3.48 -38.00
N LEU A 150 9.52 2.95 -36.85
CA LEU A 150 8.35 2.09 -36.74
C LEU A 150 7.07 2.87 -36.34
N ILE A 151 7.21 4.15 -35.96
CA ILE A 151 6.07 5.01 -35.69
C ILE A 151 5.51 5.57 -36.99
N ASN A 152 4.37 5.07 -37.41
CA ASN A 152 3.73 5.46 -38.66
C ASN A 152 2.47 6.30 -38.34
N GLY A 153 2.58 7.64 -38.47
CA GLY A 153 1.48 8.56 -38.20
C GLY A 153 1.55 9.20 -36.83
N GLY A 154 0.40 9.63 -36.32
CA GLY A 154 0.29 10.25 -35.01
C GLY A 154 0.31 9.24 -33.87
N ILE A 155 0.54 9.76 -32.67
CA ILE A 155 0.40 8.99 -31.42
C ILE A 155 -0.86 9.50 -30.70
N GLU A 156 -1.66 8.60 -30.20
CA GLU A 156 -2.85 8.91 -29.41
C GLU A 156 -2.75 8.28 -28.03
N PHE A 157 -3.04 9.05 -26.99
CA PHE A 157 -3.21 8.55 -25.64
C PHE A 157 -4.70 8.49 -25.28
N THR A 158 -5.12 7.42 -24.67
CA THR A 158 -6.52 7.19 -24.30
C THR A 158 -6.59 6.39 -23.00
N SER A 159 -7.60 6.67 -22.18
CA SER A 159 -8.08 5.86 -21.06
C SER A 159 -9.51 5.43 -21.39
N ASP A 160 -9.70 4.20 -21.86
CA ASP A 160 -11.00 3.73 -22.35
C ASP A 160 -11.13 2.21 -22.20
N ILE A 161 -12.35 1.73 -22.46
CA ILE A 161 -12.65 0.30 -22.51
C ILE A 161 -12.04 -0.30 -23.76
N ILE A 162 -11.23 -1.33 -23.56
CA ILE A 162 -10.55 -2.05 -24.62
C ILE A 162 -10.79 -3.56 -24.48
N ASN A 163 -10.77 -4.29 -25.59
CA ASN A 163 -10.76 -5.74 -25.63
C ASN A 163 -9.94 -6.17 -26.85
N GLU A 164 -8.61 -6.16 -26.70
CA GLU A 164 -7.66 -6.42 -27.79
C GLU A 164 -6.43 -7.18 -27.26
N ASP A 165 -5.84 -8.00 -28.11
CA ASP A 165 -4.57 -8.64 -27.80
C ASP A 165 -3.41 -7.64 -27.94
N PHE A 166 -2.48 -7.70 -26.98
CA PHE A 166 -1.31 -6.84 -26.90
C PHE A 166 -0.06 -7.68 -26.68
N GLU A 167 0.88 -7.61 -27.60
CA GLU A 167 2.19 -8.26 -27.49
C GLU A 167 3.17 -7.34 -26.78
N THR A 168 3.63 -7.76 -25.60
CA THR A 168 4.53 -6.96 -24.74
C THR A 168 5.98 -7.08 -25.15
N LEU A 169 6.84 -6.14 -24.70
CA LEU A 169 8.29 -6.22 -24.80
C LEU A 169 8.92 -7.50 -24.21
N LEU A 170 8.18 -8.22 -23.36
CA LEU A 170 8.64 -9.46 -22.73
C LEU A 170 8.24 -10.72 -23.53
N ASP A 171 7.89 -10.58 -24.79
CA ASP A 171 7.42 -11.67 -25.66
C ASP A 171 6.18 -12.41 -25.12
N LYS A 172 5.35 -11.71 -24.32
CA LYS A 172 4.11 -12.24 -23.77
C LYS A 172 2.92 -11.54 -24.42
N THR A 173 2.00 -12.31 -24.97
CA THR A 173 0.71 -11.78 -25.43
C THR A 173 -0.29 -11.82 -24.30
N ILE A 174 -0.96 -10.72 -24.06
CA ILE A 174 -2.05 -10.56 -23.09
C ILE A 174 -3.28 -9.99 -23.80
N THR A 175 -4.45 -10.28 -23.31
CA THR A 175 -5.68 -9.63 -23.76
C THR A 175 -5.97 -8.47 -22.82
N LEU A 176 -5.94 -7.24 -23.33
CA LEU A 176 -6.34 -6.04 -22.59
C LEU A 176 -7.88 -6.02 -22.50
N GLU A 177 -8.43 -5.97 -21.30
CA GLU A 177 -9.86 -5.98 -21.04
C GLU A 177 -10.28 -4.82 -20.11
N GLY A 178 -11.48 -4.27 -20.34
CA GLY A 178 -12.03 -3.17 -19.54
C GLY A 178 -11.25 -1.86 -19.68
N ILE A 179 -11.34 -0.97 -18.71
CA ILE A 179 -10.68 0.34 -18.75
C ILE A 179 -9.17 0.18 -18.56
N ASN A 180 -8.41 0.77 -19.46
CA ASN A 180 -6.94 0.85 -19.43
C ASN A 180 -6.47 2.16 -20.02
N CYS A 181 -5.31 2.63 -19.57
CA CYS A 181 -4.54 3.72 -20.20
C CYS A 181 -3.57 3.13 -21.20
N PHE A 182 -3.62 3.59 -22.43
CA PHE A 182 -2.73 3.07 -23.48
C PHE A 182 -2.43 4.11 -24.55
N PHE A 183 -1.31 3.90 -25.26
CA PHE A 183 -0.95 4.64 -26.46
C PHE A 183 -1.26 3.83 -27.71
N ARG A 184 -1.75 4.52 -28.75
CA ARG A 184 -1.94 3.96 -30.09
C ARG A 184 -1.12 4.73 -31.13
N SER A 185 -0.70 4.02 -32.14
CA SER A 185 -0.24 4.58 -33.41
C SER A 185 -0.88 3.78 -34.55
N ASN A 186 -1.44 4.46 -35.52
CA ASN A 186 -2.09 3.81 -36.66
C ASN A 186 -3.12 2.73 -36.28
N ASN A 187 -3.95 3.01 -35.27
CA ASN A 187 -4.98 2.13 -34.69
C ASN A 187 -4.43 0.88 -33.94
N GLU A 188 -3.13 0.69 -33.81
CA GLU A 188 -2.52 -0.39 -33.05
C GLU A 188 -2.11 0.11 -31.65
N VAL A 189 -2.33 -0.70 -30.61
CA VAL A 189 -1.84 -0.41 -29.26
C VAL A 189 -0.34 -0.63 -29.22
N ILE A 190 0.43 0.42 -28.96
CA ILE A 190 1.89 0.40 -28.95
C ILE A 190 2.49 0.42 -27.53
N ASN A 191 1.69 0.79 -26.53
CA ASN A 191 2.16 0.87 -25.15
C ASN A 191 0.97 0.81 -24.19
N LEU A 192 1.03 -0.06 -23.19
CA LEU A 192 0.17 -0.02 -21.99
C LEU A 192 0.79 1.01 -21.03
N ALA A 193 0.21 2.20 -21.02
CA ALA A 193 0.78 3.42 -20.43
C ALA A 193 1.21 3.21 -18.98
N GLY A 194 2.44 3.61 -18.68
CA GLY A 194 3.03 3.52 -17.35
C GLY A 194 3.34 2.09 -16.86
N VAL A 195 3.03 1.05 -17.66
CA VAL A 195 3.19 -0.36 -17.25
C VAL A 195 4.14 -1.11 -18.15
N MET A 196 3.85 -1.18 -19.47
CA MET A 196 4.61 -2.04 -20.37
C MET A 196 4.52 -1.59 -21.83
N GLY A 197 5.68 -1.42 -22.47
CA GLY A 197 5.75 -1.15 -23.89
C GLY A 197 5.34 -2.35 -24.76
N GLY A 198 4.88 -2.03 -25.98
CA GLY A 198 4.58 -3.02 -27.01
C GLY A 198 5.81 -3.42 -27.83
N LYS A 199 5.81 -4.65 -28.32
CA LYS A 199 6.88 -5.19 -29.14
C LYS A 199 6.94 -4.58 -30.53
N SER A 200 5.81 -4.17 -31.09
CA SER A 200 5.71 -3.67 -32.46
C SER A 200 6.52 -2.41 -32.74
N THR A 201 6.82 -1.61 -31.71
CA THR A 201 7.57 -0.35 -31.82
C THR A 201 8.89 -0.36 -31.02
N ALA A 202 9.32 -1.54 -30.57
CA ALA A 202 10.47 -1.69 -29.70
C ALA A 202 11.77 -1.26 -30.37
N CYS A 203 12.62 -0.55 -29.63
CA CYS A 203 14.00 -0.33 -30.02
C CYS A 203 14.80 -1.65 -30.04
N ASN A 204 15.75 -1.73 -30.90
CA ASN A 204 16.70 -2.83 -31.02
C ASN A 204 18.16 -2.31 -31.03
N LYS A 205 19.13 -3.22 -31.17
CA LYS A 205 20.57 -2.86 -31.15
C LYS A 205 21.03 -1.99 -32.31
N ASP A 206 20.26 -1.95 -33.40
CA ASP A 206 20.57 -1.20 -34.62
C ASP A 206 19.76 0.11 -34.70
N THR A 207 18.84 0.38 -33.76
CA THR A 207 18.02 1.58 -33.76
C THR A 207 18.89 2.83 -33.60
N LYS A 208 18.93 3.68 -34.64
CA LYS A 208 19.69 4.94 -34.66
C LYS A 208 18.83 6.17 -34.47
N SER A 209 17.54 6.07 -34.70
CA SER A 209 16.57 7.14 -34.49
C SER A 209 15.52 6.67 -33.49
N VAL A 210 15.42 7.36 -32.34
CA VAL A 210 14.52 7.02 -31.25
C VAL A 210 13.52 8.15 -31.03
N LEU A 211 12.28 7.78 -30.74
CA LEU A 211 11.29 8.67 -30.15
C LEU A 211 11.13 8.28 -28.69
N ILE A 212 11.34 9.25 -27.79
CA ILE A 212 11.29 9.05 -26.35
C ILE A 212 10.05 9.76 -25.82
N GLU A 213 9.22 9.01 -25.12
CA GLU A 213 8.07 9.49 -24.36
C GLU A 213 8.48 9.70 -22.90
N CYS A 214 8.12 10.83 -22.33
CA CYS A 214 8.28 11.14 -20.92
C CYS A 214 6.97 11.76 -20.43
N ALA A 215 6.18 11.00 -19.69
CA ALA A 215 4.84 11.38 -19.28
C ALA A 215 4.68 11.43 -17.76
N TYR A 216 3.73 12.24 -17.31
CA TYR A 216 3.14 12.14 -15.99
C TYR A 216 1.76 11.51 -16.12
N PHE A 217 1.53 10.41 -15.44
CA PHE A 217 0.23 9.78 -15.27
C PHE A 217 -0.25 9.98 -13.85
N LYS A 218 -1.55 10.28 -13.66
CA LYS A 218 -2.12 10.26 -12.31
C LYS A 218 -2.02 8.84 -11.74
N PRO A 219 -1.53 8.65 -10.50
CA PRO A 219 -1.37 7.32 -9.91
C PRO A 219 -2.62 6.46 -9.97
N GLU A 220 -3.80 7.07 -9.75
CA GLU A 220 -5.09 6.39 -9.75
C GLU A 220 -5.43 5.74 -11.09
N SER A 221 -4.87 6.27 -12.19
CA SER A 221 -5.09 5.74 -13.54
C SER A 221 -4.19 4.53 -13.86
N ILE A 222 -3.13 4.31 -13.07
CA ILE A 222 -2.14 3.23 -13.28
C ILE A 222 -2.28 2.13 -12.22
N ILE A 223 -2.65 2.49 -10.98
CA ILE A 223 -2.78 1.57 -9.84
C ILE A 223 -3.61 0.34 -10.22
N GLY A 224 -3.04 -0.85 -9.93
CA GLY A 224 -3.68 -2.14 -10.13
C GLY A 224 -3.55 -2.72 -11.53
N THR A 225 -3.16 -1.93 -12.54
CA THR A 225 -3.02 -2.42 -13.93
C THR A 225 -1.90 -3.46 -14.05
N ALA A 226 -0.75 -3.21 -13.41
CA ALA A 226 0.36 -4.17 -13.37
C ALA A 226 -0.05 -5.50 -12.73
N GLN A 227 -0.80 -5.46 -11.63
CA GLN A 227 -1.32 -6.65 -10.95
C GLN A 227 -2.34 -7.40 -11.81
N LYS A 228 -3.28 -6.68 -12.43
CA LYS A 228 -4.33 -7.24 -13.29
C LYS A 228 -3.76 -8.12 -14.41
N TYR A 229 -2.67 -7.69 -15.04
CA TYR A 229 -2.05 -8.42 -16.15
C TYR A 229 -0.81 -9.22 -15.75
N ASN A 230 -0.42 -9.21 -14.48
CA ASN A 230 0.82 -9.82 -13.98
C ASN A 230 2.05 -9.33 -14.76
N LEU A 231 2.17 -7.99 -14.89
CA LEU A 231 3.21 -7.25 -15.61
C LEU A 231 3.89 -6.25 -14.68
N HIS A 232 4.54 -6.75 -13.64
CA HIS A 232 5.27 -5.88 -12.72
C HIS A 232 6.53 -5.32 -13.37
N SER A 233 6.67 -3.99 -13.37
CA SER A 233 7.83 -3.27 -13.88
C SER A 233 8.25 -2.17 -12.92
N ASP A 234 9.51 -1.72 -12.99
CA ASP A 234 10.00 -0.56 -12.25
C ASP A 234 9.18 0.70 -12.58
N ALA A 235 8.77 0.84 -13.83
CA ALA A 235 7.95 1.97 -14.28
C ALA A 235 6.59 1.97 -13.58
N SER A 236 5.86 0.83 -13.59
CA SER A 236 4.56 0.74 -12.92
C SER A 236 4.67 1.00 -11.42
N TYR A 237 5.71 0.49 -10.77
CA TYR A 237 5.96 0.72 -9.36
C TYR A 237 6.15 2.20 -9.00
N LYS A 238 6.82 2.99 -9.87
CA LYS A 238 7.02 4.42 -9.69
C LYS A 238 5.75 5.22 -10.00
N PHE A 239 5.09 4.96 -11.12
CA PHE A 239 3.87 5.66 -11.51
C PHE A 239 2.72 5.44 -10.52
N GLU A 240 2.56 4.23 -10.00
CA GLU A 240 1.54 3.92 -8.98
C GLU A 240 1.73 4.71 -7.67
N ARG A 241 2.96 5.15 -7.37
CA ARG A 241 3.29 5.94 -6.17
C ARG A 241 3.39 7.43 -6.41
N GLY A 242 3.30 7.84 -7.66
CA GLY A 242 3.43 9.21 -8.09
C GLY A 242 4.86 9.61 -8.40
N VAL A 243 5.07 10.07 -9.63
CA VAL A 243 6.30 10.72 -10.10
C VAL A 243 6.12 12.24 -10.06
N ASP A 244 7.22 12.98 -10.17
CA ASP A 244 7.15 14.44 -10.25
C ASP A 244 6.45 14.89 -11.54
N PRO A 245 5.35 15.65 -11.48
CA PRO A 245 4.58 16.04 -12.65
C PRO A 245 5.25 17.11 -13.53
N ASP A 246 6.38 17.69 -13.10
CA ASP A 246 7.06 18.78 -13.83
C ASP A 246 8.51 18.45 -14.23
N ILE A 247 8.98 17.22 -14.02
CA ILE A 247 10.37 16.84 -14.27
C ILE A 247 10.65 16.43 -15.73
N GLN A 248 9.66 16.37 -16.61
CA GLN A 248 9.77 15.74 -17.94
C GLN A 248 10.84 16.36 -18.81
N GLU A 249 10.87 17.68 -18.96
CA GLU A 249 11.89 18.36 -19.77
C GLU A 249 13.30 18.16 -19.19
N GLN A 250 13.46 18.27 -17.88
CA GLN A 250 14.75 18.08 -17.20
C GLN A 250 15.24 16.63 -17.41
N THR A 251 14.35 15.66 -17.30
CA THR A 251 14.64 14.24 -17.55
C THR A 251 15.12 14.02 -18.98
N LEU A 252 14.45 14.59 -19.96
CA LEU A 252 14.83 14.46 -21.37
C LEU A 252 16.13 15.19 -21.68
N ARG A 253 16.41 16.34 -21.05
CA ARG A 253 17.72 17.02 -21.14
C ARG A 253 18.85 16.17 -20.55
N ARG A 254 18.59 15.44 -19.47
CA ARG A 254 19.55 14.47 -18.91
C ARG A 254 19.75 13.29 -19.88
N PHE A 255 18.69 12.81 -20.50
CA PHE A 255 18.76 11.75 -21.52
C PHE A 255 19.67 12.19 -22.70
N ILE A 256 19.46 13.38 -23.25
CA ILE A 256 20.29 13.94 -24.32
C ILE A 256 21.76 14.02 -23.88
N LYS A 257 22.01 14.49 -22.64
CA LYS A 257 23.35 14.61 -22.10
C LYS A 257 24.06 13.26 -22.07
N ILE A 258 23.41 12.23 -21.54
CA ILE A 258 23.96 10.87 -21.51
C ILE A 258 24.25 10.37 -22.94
N VAL A 259 23.32 10.54 -23.89
CA VAL A 259 23.55 10.16 -25.30
C VAL A 259 24.76 10.89 -25.87
N SER A 260 24.87 12.21 -25.65
CA SER A 260 25.97 13.03 -26.19
C SER A 260 27.35 12.67 -25.64
N GLU A 261 27.41 12.09 -24.44
CA GLU A 261 28.64 11.58 -23.84
C GLU A 261 29.13 10.27 -24.47
N HIS A 262 28.25 9.54 -25.14
CA HIS A 262 28.53 8.22 -25.69
C HIS A 262 28.68 8.20 -27.21
N THR A 263 28.01 9.10 -27.94
CA THR A 263 28.01 9.13 -29.40
C THR A 263 27.70 10.52 -29.95
N THR A 264 27.99 10.71 -31.26
CA THR A 264 27.65 11.94 -31.97
C THR A 264 26.15 11.96 -32.28
N ILE A 265 25.46 13.01 -31.83
CA ILE A 265 24.06 13.25 -32.15
C ILE A 265 23.97 14.03 -33.47
N LYS A 266 23.15 13.56 -34.40
CA LYS A 266 22.88 14.20 -35.70
C LYS A 266 21.74 15.20 -35.64
N ASP A 267 20.67 14.81 -34.95
CA ASP A 267 19.44 15.62 -34.85
C ASP A 267 18.75 15.40 -33.52
N ILE A 268 18.23 16.49 -32.96
CA ILE A 268 17.47 16.51 -31.70
C ILE A 268 16.26 17.41 -31.92
N LYS A 269 15.07 16.89 -31.61
CA LYS A 269 13.84 17.70 -31.60
C LYS A 269 13.00 17.35 -30.38
N PHE A 270 12.38 18.37 -29.82
CA PHE A 270 11.62 18.28 -28.57
C PHE A 270 10.26 18.94 -28.71
N LYS A 271 9.27 18.38 -28.01
CA LYS A 271 7.93 18.94 -27.87
C LYS A 271 7.37 18.61 -26.50
N ASN A 272 6.95 19.64 -25.78
CA ASN A 272 6.18 19.50 -24.53
C ASN A 272 4.71 19.76 -24.80
N PHE A 273 3.84 19.00 -24.15
CA PHE A 273 2.39 19.15 -24.13
C PHE A 273 1.92 19.33 -22.67
N PRO A 274 2.00 20.56 -22.11
CA PRO A 274 1.42 20.86 -20.81
C PRO A 274 -0.09 21.01 -20.99
N LEU A 275 -0.85 20.01 -20.56
CA LEU A 275 -2.29 19.92 -20.82
C LEU A 275 -3.14 20.41 -19.63
N GLU A 276 -2.56 20.43 -18.43
CA GLU A 276 -3.11 21.08 -17.23
C GLU A 276 -2.08 22.07 -16.66
N GLU A 277 -2.57 23.16 -16.06
CA GLU A 277 -1.73 24.07 -15.29
C GLU A 277 -1.45 23.44 -13.92
N LEU A 278 -0.18 23.18 -13.65
CA LEU A 278 0.26 22.63 -12.37
C LEU A 278 0.18 23.71 -11.29
N SER A 279 -0.68 23.52 -10.31
CA SER A 279 -0.82 24.44 -9.18
C SER A 279 -0.05 23.95 -7.96
N LEU A 280 0.85 24.78 -7.46
CA LEU A 280 1.56 24.52 -6.21
C LEU A 280 0.60 24.59 -5.02
N LYS A 281 0.62 23.57 -4.20
CA LYS A 281 -0.15 23.52 -2.97
C LYS A 281 0.50 24.42 -1.93
N LYS A 282 -0.28 25.28 -1.28
CA LYS A 282 0.17 26.18 -0.22
C LYS A 282 -0.46 25.80 1.10
N ILE A 283 0.34 25.67 2.14
CA ILE A 283 -0.08 25.36 3.50
C ILE A 283 0.29 26.54 4.39
N LYS A 284 -0.66 27.01 5.19
CA LYS A 284 -0.37 28.07 6.14
C LYS A 284 0.77 27.66 7.07
N PHE A 285 1.79 28.50 7.21
CA PHE A 285 2.86 28.29 8.15
C PHE A 285 2.38 28.61 9.58
N ASP A 286 2.28 27.61 10.44
CA ASP A 286 1.87 27.76 11.84
C ASP A 286 2.85 27.02 12.76
N HIS A 287 3.98 27.65 12.99
CA HIS A 287 5.08 27.16 13.81
C HIS A 287 4.65 26.75 15.23
N ILE A 288 3.77 27.53 15.88
CA ILE A 288 3.29 27.23 17.23
C ILE A 288 2.46 25.94 17.24
N ARG A 289 1.66 25.73 16.21
CA ARG A 289 0.88 24.49 16.10
C ARG A 289 1.79 23.27 15.93
N ILE A 290 2.84 23.39 15.12
CA ILE A 290 3.81 22.30 14.91
C ILE A 290 4.52 21.96 16.21
N GLN A 291 4.98 22.96 16.98
CA GLN A 291 5.55 22.75 18.32
C GLN A 291 4.59 22.02 19.26
N ASN A 292 3.31 22.40 19.25
CA ASN A 292 2.30 21.77 20.10
C ASN A 292 2.02 20.31 19.69
N VAL A 293 2.06 19.99 18.39
CA VAL A 293 1.90 18.62 17.88
C VAL A 293 3.08 17.76 18.31
N LEU A 294 4.29 18.27 18.17
CA LEU A 294 5.53 17.55 18.49
C LEU A 294 5.85 17.52 20.00
N GLY A 295 5.29 18.46 20.76
CA GLY A 295 5.56 18.59 22.20
C GLY A 295 6.97 19.11 22.54
N ILE A 296 7.65 19.73 21.58
CA ILE A 296 9.00 20.28 21.72
C ILE A 296 9.07 21.73 21.23
N GLU A 297 10.02 22.49 21.77
CA GLU A 297 10.33 23.83 21.27
C GLU A 297 11.29 23.75 20.09
N ILE A 298 10.93 24.38 18.97
CA ILE A 298 11.74 24.46 17.75
C ILE A 298 11.83 25.94 17.38
N GLN A 299 13.01 26.44 17.09
CA GLN A 299 13.16 27.83 16.60
C GLN A 299 12.57 27.92 15.18
N GLU A 300 11.87 29.02 14.89
CA GLU A 300 11.22 29.23 13.59
C GLU A 300 12.20 29.15 12.42
N GLU A 301 13.41 29.73 12.58
CA GLU A 301 14.47 29.67 11.57
C GLU A 301 14.95 28.24 11.34
N THR A 302 15.18 27.47 12.40
CA THR A 302 15.56 26.06 12.29
C THR A 302 14.52 25.25 11.53
N TYR A 303 13.23 25.51 11.81
CA TYR A 303 12.15 24.86 11.07
C TYR A 303 12.20 25.19 9.58
N LYS A 304 12.30 26.49 9.24
CA LYS A 304 12.35 26.95 7.83
C LYS A 304 13.56 26.37 7.09
N ASP A 305 14.73 26.42 7.71
CA ASP A 305 15.95 25.86 7.12
C ASP A 305 15.84 24.35 6.87
N SER A 306 15.26 23.62 7.84
CA SER A 306 15.11 22.17 7.73
C SER A 306 14.21 21.76 6.57
N ILE A 307 13.01 22.35 6.45
CA ILE A 307 12.10 22.00 5.36
C ILE A 307 12.59 22.50 3.99
N THR A 308 13.34 23.61 3.95
CA THR A 308 13.91 24.11 2.69
C THR A 308 14.96 23.13 2.13
N LYS A 309 15.75 22.48 2.99
CA LYS A 309 16.74 21.47 2.57
C LYS A 309 16.13 20.26 1.86
N ILE A 310 14.88 19.93 2.15
CA ILE A 310 14.16 18.83 1.50
C ILE A 310 13.22 19.30 0.38
N GLY A 311 13.39 20.55 -0.07
CA GLY A 311 12.77 21.08 -1.28
C GLY A 311 11.49 21.89 -1.10
N PHE A 312 11.08 22.20 0.14
CA PHE A 312 9.96 23.13 0.36
C PHE A 312 10.44 24.58 0.27
N GLU A 313 9.56 25.48 -0.14
CA GLU A 313 9.78 26.91 -0.09
C GLU A 313 8.92 27.53 1.00
N VAL A 314 9.45 28.54 1.70
CA VAL A 314 8.71 29.25 2.74
C VAL A 314 8.59 30.72 2.34
N GLU A 315 7.38 31.15 2.03
CA GLU A 315 7.03 32.53 1.71
C GLU A 315 6.16 33.13 2.82
N LYS A 316 6.70 34.10 3.57
CA LYS A 316 5.97 34.78 4.66
C LYS A 316 5.31 33.80 5.63
N ASP A 317 3.98 33.64 5.50
CA ASP A 317 3.15 32.80 6.36
C ASP A 317 2.64 31.53 5.63
N GLU A 318 3.25 31.14 4.51
CA GLU A 318 2.89 29.96 3.72
C GLU A 318 4.11 29.08 3.44
N VAL A 319 3.89 27.78 3.49
CA VAL A 319 4.82 26.76 2.99
C VAL A 319 4.30 26.30 1.62
N ILE A 320 5.14 26.45 0.60
CA ILE A 320 4.87 25.97 -0.74
C ILE A 320 5.36 24.53 -0.82
N VAL A 321 4.45 23.62 -1.12
CA VAL A 321 4.73 22.20 -1.23
C VAL A 321 5.25 21.92 -2.63
N PRO A 322 6.43 21.30 -2.79
CA PRO A 322 6.96 20.94 -4.11
C PRO A 322 6.08 19.88 -4.77
N LEU A 323 6.00 19.91 -6.10
CA LEU A 323 5.10 19.06 -6.89
C LEU A 323 5.37 17.56 -6.71
N PHE A 324 6.59 17.16 -6.41
CA PHE A 324 6.94 15.77 -6.16
C PHE A 324 6.46 15.23 -4.78
N ARG A 325 5.99 16.08 -3.87
CA ARG A 325 5.44 15.69 -2.57
C ARG A 325 3.91 15.62 -2.63
N HIS A 326 3.42 14.52 -3.18
CA HIS A 326 1.97 14.27 -3.30
C HIS A 326 1.27 14.05 -1.96
N ASP A 327 2.01 13.58 -0.98
CA ASP A 327 1.58 13.18 0.38
C ASP A 327 1.31 14.36 1.31
N ILE A 328 1.90 15.52 1.07
CA ILE A 328 1.80 16.68 1.96
C ILE A 328 0.55 17.49 1.63
N SER A 329 -0.35 17.65 2.61
CA SER A 329 -1.63 18.34 2.42
C SER A 329 -2.01 19.31 3.53
N HIS A 330 -1.48 19.14 4.73
CA HIS A 330 -1.80 19.97 5.88
C HIS A 330 -0.65 20.05 6.89
N GLN A 331 -0.85 20.82 7.96
CA GLN A 331 0.21 21.10 8.93
C GLN A 331 0.68 19.89 9.75
N ASN A 332 -0.13 18.85 9.88
CA ASN A 332 0.30 17.64 10.56
C ASN A 332 1.37 16.90 9.74
N ASP A 333 1.26 16.95 8.39
CA ASP A 333 2.27 16.36 7.51
C ASP A 333 3.59 17.13 7.63
N LEU A 334 3.53 18.48 7.73
CA LEU A 334 4.71 19.29 8.00
C LEU A 334 5.33 19.03 9.40
N ALA A 335 4.48 18.70 10.39
CA ALA A 335 4.98 18.31 11.70
C ALA A 335 5.69 16.94 11.64
N GLU A 336 5.19 16.00 10.83
CA GLU A 336 5.84 14.72 10.57
C GLU A 336 7.21 14.91 9.90
N GLU A 337 7.31 15.77 8.90
CA GLU A 337 8.60 16.10 8.27
C GLU A 337 9.61 16.58 9.32
N MET A 338 9.20 17.47 10.21
CA MET A 338 10.08 17.93 11.29
C MET A 338 10.45 16.83 12.27
N ALA A 339 9.51 15.94 12.61
CA ALA A 339 9.76 14.82 13.52
C ALA A 339 10.82 13.85 12.96
N ARG A 340 10.74 13.53 11.66
CA ARG A 340 11.74 12.65 11.00
C ARG A 340 13.12 13.32 10.94
N ILE A 341 13.17 14.62 10.63
CA ILE A 341 14.44 15.37 10.54
C ILE A 341 15.11 15.46 11.92
N ILE A 342 14.36 15.81 12.96
CA ILE A 342 14.86 15.88 14.35
C ILE A 342 15.24 14.48 14.86
N GLY A 343 14.53 13.45 14.41
CA GLY A 343 14.58 12.07 14.89
C GLY A 343 13.61 11.84 16.04
N TYR A 344 12.76 10.84 15.90
CA TYR A 344 11.73 10.49 16.90
C TYR A 344 12.31 10.19 18.28
N ASP A 345 13.51 9.62 18.36
CA ASP A 345 14.21 9.31 19.61
C ASP A 345 14.64 10.58 20.39
N ASN A 346 14.74 11.72 19.71
CA ASN A 346 15.06 13.01 20.31
C ASN A 346 13.81 13.72 20.85
N ILE A 347 12.61 13.22 20.59
CA ILE A 347 11.35 13.76 21.09
C ILE A 347 11.02 13.07 22.43
N GLN A 348 11.03 13.86 23.51
CA GLN A 348 10.78 13.32 24.85
C GLN A 348 9.32 12.92 25.02
N ALA A 349 9.09 11.68 25.46
CA ALA A 349 7.76 11.23 25.85
C ALA A 349 7.25 12.01 27.06
N THR A 350 6.00 12.48 27.02
CA THR A 350 5.32 13.12 28.13
C THR A 350 4.24 12.20 28.69
N ASP A 351 4.00 12.29 30.00
CA ASP A 351 2.95 11.51 30.66
C ASP A 351 1.57 11.84 30.08
N PHE A 352 0.89 10.82 29.62
CA PHE A 352 -0.49 10.96 29.15
C PHE A 352 -1.44 11.16 30.34
N LYS A 353 -2.05 12.34 30.45
CA LYS A 353 -3.09 12.58 31.45
C LYS A 353 -4.40 11.93 31.00
N ILE A 354 -4.71 10.79 31.62
CA ILE A 354 -6.01 10.15 31.41
C ILE A 354 -7.07 11.07 32.01
N THR A 355 -7.83 11.75 31.16
CA THR A 355 -9.10 12.35 31.57
C THR A 355 -10.06 11.21 31.86
N ASN A 356 -10.71 11.22 33.04
CA ASN A 356 -11.75 10.23 33.40
C ASN A 356 -12.79 10.19 32.26
N SER A 357 -12.66 9.23 31.35
CA SER A 357 -13.74 8.92 30.43
C SER A 357 -14.83 8.19 31.23
N GLU A 358 -16.09 8.52 31.02
CA GLU A 358 -17.20 7.70 31.51
C GLU A 358 -16.95 6.26 31.02
N SER A 359 -16.88 5.31 31.96
CA SER A 359 -16.71 3.90 31.61
C SER A 359 -17.84 3.48 30.69
N ASN A 360 -17.52 2.85 29.58
CA ASN A 360 -18.53 2.30 28.67
C ASN A 360 -19.27 1.17 29.43
N LYS A 361 -20.51 1.43 29.86
CA LYS A 361 -21.31 0.48 30.66
C LYS A 361 -21.46 -0.88 29.99
N ASN A 362 -21.57 -0.89 28.66
CA ASN A 362 -21.68 -2.13 27.86
C ASN A 362 -20.43 -2.99 27.99
N PHE A 363 -19.24 -2.37 28.02
CA PHE A 363 -17.97 -3.08 28.18
C PHE A 363 -17.86 -3.70 29.60
N ASP A 364 -18.31 -3.00 30.60
CA ASP A 364 -18.33 -3.52 31.99
C ASP A 364 -19.31 -4.72 32.14
N GLU A 365 -20.47 -4.67 31.49
CA GLU A 365 -21.46 -5.74 31.50
C GLU A 365 -20.94 -7.01 30.77
N GLU A 366 -20.31 -6.82 29.64
CA GLU A 366 -19.70 -7.91 28.85
C GLU A 366 -18.56 -8.59 29.61
N ASN A 367 -17.68 -7.84 30.22
CA ASN A 367 -16.61 -8.38 31.07
C ASN A 367 -17.14 -9.10 32.30
N SER A 368 -18.18 -8.57 32.96
CA SER A 368 -18.81 -9.21 34.10
C SER A 368 -19.36 -10.59 33.71
N LEU A 369 -19.98 -10.72 32.56
CA LEU A 369 -20.45 -11.99 32.00
C LEU A 369 -19.30 -12.96 31.70
N ARG A 370 -18.22 -12.47 31.09
CA ARG A 370 -17.00 -13.29 30.83
C ARG A 370 -16.43 -13.86 32.12
N TYR A 371 -16.28 -13.03 33.16
CA TYR A 371 -15.78 -13.49 34.48
C TYR A 371 -16.73 -14.51 35.12
N HIS A 372 -18.04 -14.29 35.02
CA HIS A 372 -19.02 -15.25 35.53
C HIS A 372 -18.89 -16.63 34.83
N LEU A 373 -18.84 -16.63 33.51
CA LEU A 373 -18.72 -17.87 32.74
C LEU A 373 -17.36 -18.57 32.98
N ALA A 374 -16.27 -17.80 32.98
CA ALA A 374 -14.93 -18.33 33.23
C ALA A 374 -14.81 -18.94 34.63
N GLY A 375 -15.40 -18.29 35.66
CA GLY A 375 -15.44 -18.80 37.03
C GLY A 375 -16.20 -20.14 37.18
N HIS A 376 -17.07 -20.45 36.23
CA HIS A 376 -17.80 -21.74 36.14
C HIS A 376 -17.13 -22.74 35.16
N GLY A 377 -15.90 -22.45 34.69
CA GLY A 377 -15.09 -23.30 33.87
C GLY A 377 -15.49 -23.33 32.41
N PHE A 378 -16.13 -22.26 31.90
CA PHE A 378 -16.35 -22.09 30.48
C PHE A 378 -15.11 -21.48 29.81
N ASN A 379 -14.84 -21.89 28.59
CA ASN A 379 -13.81 -21.30 27.75
C ASN A 379 -14.46 -20.43 26.67
N GLU A 380 -13.98 -19.21 26.51
CA GLU A 380 -14.36 -18.35 25.39
C GLU A 380 -13.75 -18.87 24.10
N VAL A 381 -14.54 -18.84 23.03
CA VAL A 381 -14.08 -19.11 21.68
C VAL A 381 -14.34 -17.88 20.82
N ILE A 382 -13.41 -17.59 19.94
CA ILE A 382 -13.50 -16.49 18.97
C ILE A 382 -13.50 -17.13 17.60
N ASN A 383 -14.62 -17.05 16.90
CA ASN A 383 -14.78 -17.61 15.57
C ASN A 383 -14.84 -16.50 14.52
N MET A 384 -14.44 -16.84 13.30
CA MET A 384 -14.61 -15.95 12.16
C MET A 384 -16.09 -15.63 11.92
N PRO A 385 -16.43 -14.39 11.57
CA PRO A 385 -17.82 -13.99 11.31
C PRO A 385 -18.37 -14.52 9.97
N PHE A 386 -17.68 -15.45 9.32
CA PHE A 386 -17.97 -15.94 7.98
C PHE A 386 -18.54 -17.37 7.98
N ALA A 387 -19.46 -17.62 7.04
CA ALA A 387 -20.14 -18.89 6.88
C ALA A 387 -20.13 -19.36 5.41
N SER A 388 -20.26 -20.67 5.22
CA SER A 388 -20.28 -21.28 3.88
C SER A 388 -21.64 -21.19 3.18
N ASN A 389 -22.71 -21.03 3.92
CA ASN A 389 -24.06 -20.82 3.41
C ASN A 389 -24.93 -20.18 4.48
N SER A 390 -25.76 -19.22 4.06
CA SER A 390 -26.75 -18.62 4.94
C SER A 390 -27.93 -18.08 4.13
N PRO A 391 -29.16 -18.51 4.39
CA PRO A 391 -30.34 -18.21 3.56
C PRO A 391 -30.87 -16.78 3.65
N ALA A 392 -30.25 -15.90 4.45
CA ALA A 392 -30.61 -14.50 4.55
C ALA A 392 -29.35 -13.64 4.73
N SER A 393 -28.32 -13.91 3.94
CA SER A 393 -26.95 -13.50 4.24
C SER A 393 -26.42 -12.46 3.31
N LEU A 394 -25.60 -11.61 3.90
CA LEU A 394 -24.69 -10.72 3.20
C LEU A 394 -23.59 -11.55 2.56
N GLU A 395 -23.50 -11.52 1.25
CA GLU A 395 -22.41 -12.07 0.48
C GLU A 395 -21.21 -11.12 0.53
N ILE A 396 -20.01 -11.67 0.52
CA ILE A 396 -18.75 -10.93 0.53
C ILE A 396 -18.23 -10.90 -0.90
N ASP A 397 -18.00 -9.73 -1.47
CA ASP A 397 -17.57 -9.57 -2.87
C ASP A 397 -16.24 -10.26 -3.16
N ASN A 398 -15.27 -10.19 -2.23
CA ASN A 398 -13.94 -10.78 -2.39
C ASN A 398 -13.56 -11.64 -1.17
N PRO A 399 -14.15 -12.83 -0.96
CA PRO A 399 -13.85 -13.65 0.20
C PRO A 399 -12.45 -14.25 0.10
N LEU A 400 -11.69 -14.21 1.20
CA LEU A 400 -10.38 -14.88 1.32
C LEU A 400 -10.48 -16.41 1.20
N ASP A 401 -11.62 -16.99 1.59
CA ASP A 401 -11.95 -18.41 1.48
C ASP A 401 -13.29 -18.54 0.77
N SER A 402 -13.27 -19.08 -0.43
CA SER A 402 -14.47 -19.31 -1.25
C SER A 402 -15.53 -20.18 -0.57
N ASN A 403 -15.13 -20.99 0.43
CA ASN A 403 -16.06 -21.79 1.23
C ASN A 403 -16.70 -20.99 2.37
N LYS A 404 -16.32 -19.73 2.57
CA LYS A 404 -16.81 -18.83 3.63
C LYS A 404 -17.14 -17.46 3.07
N SER A 405 -17.98 -17.43 2.06
CA SER A 405 -18.32 -16.23 1.30
C SER A 405 -19.51 -15.42 1.85
N PHE A 406 -20.05 -15.78 3.00
CA PHE A 406 -21.19 -15.10 3.61
C PHE A 406 -20.92 -14.69 5.06
N PHE A 407 -21.53 -13.61 5.51
CA PHE A 407 -21.56 -13.30 6.92
C PHE A 407 -22.50 -14.25 7.67
N ARG A 408 -22.12 -14.64 8.90
CA ARG A 408 -22.92 -15.54 9.73
C ARG A 408 -24.18 -14.83 10.27
N THR A 409 -25.30 -15.54 10.25
CA THR A 409 -26.57 -15.11 10.83
C THR A 409 -26.83 -15.74 12.20
N THR A 410 -25.93 -16.59 12.69
CA THR A 410 -26.04 -17.28 13.98
C THR A 410 -24.67 -17.76 14.47
N LEU A 411 -24.48 -17.86 15.78
CA LEU A 411 -23.30 -18.47 16.40
C LEU A 411 -23.38 -20.00 16.48
N LYS A 412 -24.52 -20.60 16.09
CA LYS A 412 -24.80 -22.04 16.26
C LYS A 412 -23.78 -22.92 15.56
N ASN A 413 -23.50 -22.66 14.29
CA ASN A 413 -22.69 -23.56 13.47
C ASN A 413 -21.23 -23.57 13.94
N SER A 414 -20.65 -22.40 14.17
CA SER A 414 -19.27 -22.28 14.66
C SER A 414 -19.07 -22.91 16.04
N LEU A 415 -20.05 -22.75 16.93
CA LEU A 415 -20.00 -23.38 18.26
C LEU A 415 -20.12 -24.93 18.17
N ILE A 416 -20.92 -25.45 17.26
CA ILE A 416 -20.99 -26.89 16.99
C ILE A 416 -19.65 -27.40 16.47
N ASP A 417 -19.04 -26.72 15.53
CA ASP A 417 -17.73 -27.08 14.97
C ASP A 417 -16.66 -27.13 16.06
N ASN A 418 -16.63 -26.13 16.93
CA ASN A 418 -15.72 -26.08 18.08
C ASN A 418 -15.98 -27.25 19.06
N LEU A 419 -17.23 -27.59 19.32
CA LEU A 419 -17.58 -28.72 20.17
C LEU A 419 -17.08 -30.03 19.54
N LEU A 420 -17.37 -30.28 18.27
CA LEU A 420 -16.94 -31.48 17.55
C LEU A 420 -15.41 -31.58 17.48
N TYR A 421 -14.72 -30.47 17.30
CA TYR A 421 -13.27 -30.40 17.33
C TYR A 421 -12.69 -30.88 18.68
N ASN A 422 -13.28 -30.44 19.79
CA ASN A 422 -12.88 -30.86 21.13
C ASN A 422 -13.24 -32.32 21.43
N GLU A 423 -14.41 -32.78 20.98
CA GLU A 423 -14.83 -34.19 21.13
C GLU A 423 -13.88 -35.14 20.39
N LYS A 424 -13.44 -34.80 19.17
CA LYS A 424 -12.44 -35.58 18.41
C LYS A 424 -11.10 -35.70 19.17
N ARG A 425 -10.83 -34.79 20.10
CA ARG A 425 -9.65 -34.79 20.99
C ARG A 425 -9.90 -35.37 22.37
N GLN A 426 -10.96 -36.13 22.50
CA GLN A 426 -11.32 -36.89 23.72
C GLN A 426 -11.57 -36.00 24.95
N LYS A 427 -12.01 -34.73 24.75
CA LYS A 427 -12.43 -33.91 25.87
C LYS A 427 -13.78 -34.34 26.39
N GLU A 428 -13.88 -34.71 27.67
CA GLU A 428 -15.11 -35.24 28.27
C GLU A 428 -15.98 -34.18 28.95
N SER A 429 -15.42 -33.01 29.23
CA SER A 429 -16.14 -31.83 29.75
C SER A 429 -15.91 -30.67 28.78
N ILE A 430 -16.94 -30.33 28.03
CA ILE A 430 -16.89 -29.26 27.02
C ILE A 430 -17.90 -28.20 27.41
N LYS A 431 -17.39 -27.01 27.72
CA LYS A 431 -18.17 -25.81 28.07
C LYS A 431 -17.57 -24.62 27.32
N LEU A 432 -18.20 -24.22 26.23
CA LEU A 432 -17.73 -23.15 25.37
C LEU A 432 -18.75 -22.03 25.29
N TYR A 433 -18.30 -20.81 25.15
CA TYR A 433 -19.15 -19.66 24.87
C TYR A 433 -18.48 -18.71 23.88
N GLU A 434 -19.30 -17.92 23.20
CA GLU A 434 -18.88 -16.84 22.32
C GLU A 434 -19.81 -15.64 22.52
N ILE A 435 -19.23 -14.46 22.69
CA ILE A 435 -19.94 -13.17 22.69
C ILE A 435 -19.50 -12.46 21.43
N SER A 436 -20.39 -12.34 20.45
CA SER A 436 -20.02 -11.82 19.14
C SER A 436 -21.23 -11.40 18.31
N ASP A 437 -20.94 -10.71 17.21
CA ASP A 437 -21.97 -10.19 16.32
C ASP A 437 -22.45 -11.24 15.31
N ILE A 438 -23.75 -11.16 15.00
CA ILE A 438 -24.40 -11.80 13.87
C ILE A 438 -25.02 -10.75 12.97
N TYR A 439 -25.21 -11.09 11.71
CA TYR A 439 -25.61 -10.15 10.68
C TYR A 439 -26.91 -10.58 10.03
N SER A 440 -27.78 -9.63 9.72
CA SER A 440 -29.03 -9.85 8.99
C SER A 440 -29.35 -8.66 8.10
N ILE A 441 -30.28 -8.84 7.19
CA ILE A 441 -30.83 -7.76 6.38
C ILE A 441 -32.26 -7.52 6.87
N ASP A 442 -32.63 -6.30 7.13
CA ASP A 442 -33.99 -5.95 7.52
C ASP A 442 -34.97 -5.83 6.34
N SER A 443 -36.21 -5.43 6.61
CA SER A 443 -37.24 -5.26 5.59
C SER A 443 -36.95 -4.14 4.58
N ASP A 444 -36.11 -3.21 4.95
CA ASP A 444 -35.75 -2.05 4.12
C ASP A 444 -34.46 -2.29 3.31
N GLY A 445 -33.83 -3.47 3.50
CA GLY A 445 -32.60 -3.86 2.83
C GLY A 445 -31.31 -3.41 3.55
N GLU A 446 -31.44 -2.84 4.74
CA GLU A 446 -30.32 -2.36 5.53
C GLU A 446 -29.67 -3.47 6.36
N ILE A 447 -28.35 -3.34 6.56
CA ILE A 447 -27.58 -4.31 7.35
C ILE A 447 -27.82 -4.07 8.83
N VAL A 448 -28.33 -5.10 9.49
CA VAL A 448 -28.51 -5.10 10.95
C VAL A 448 -27.47 -5.97 11.63
N VAL A 449 -26.75 -5.40 12.57
CA VAL A 449 -25.73 -6.07 13.38
C VAL A 449 -26.24 -6.21 14.81
N ASN A 450 -26.36 -7.45 15.30
CA ASN A 450 -26.80 -7.73 16.65
C ASN A 450 -25.77 -8.56 17.40
N LYS A 451 -25.42 -8.12 18.63
CA LYS A 451 -24.51 -8.87 19.50
C LYS A 451 -25.27 -10.00 20.21
N TYR A 452 -24.72 -11.20 20.17
CA TYR A 452 -25.26 -12.40 20.78
C TYR A 452 -24.30 -13.06 21.76
N LEU A 453 -24.88 -13.69 22.80
CA LEU A 453 -24.22 -14.70 23.61
C LEU A 453 -24.62 -16.08 23.08
N GLY A 454 -23.65 -16.86 22.66
CA GLY A 454 -23.80 -18.26 22.33
C GLY A 454 -23.09 -19.14 23.37
N ILE A 455 -23.77 -20.15 23.88
CA ILE A 455 -23.17 -21.13 24.81
C ILE A 455 -23.43 -22.52 24.27
N ILE A 456 -22.42 -23.37 24.27
CA ILE A 456 -22.57 -24.80 23.94
C ILE A 456 -21.87 -25.68 24.97
N VAL A 457 -22.56 -26.73 25.40
CA VAL A 457 -22.03 -27.66 26.42
C VAL A 457 -22.31 -29.09 26.08
N SER A 458 -21.39 -30.00 26.47
CA SER A 458 -21.57 -31.46 26.34
C SER A 458 -20.68 -32.19 27.35
N GLY A 459 -21.11 -33.38 27.74
CA GLY A 459 -20.31 -34.31 28.55
C GLY A 459 -20.47 -34.12 30.07
N ARG A 460 -19.36 -33.97 30.78
CA ARG A 460 -19.29 -33.92 32.24
C ARG A 460 -19.29 -32.48 32.76
N VAL A 461 -19.76 -32.26 34.00
CA VAL A 461 -19.81 -30.94 34.62
C VAL A 461 -18.40 -30.38 34.84
N GLY A 462 -17.43 -31.20 35.21
CA GLY A 462 -16.04 -30.81 35.41
C GLY A 462 -15.11 -32.02 35.48
N ASN A 463 -13.86 -31.78 35.86
CA ASN A 463 -12.79 -32.77 35.87
C ASN A 463 -12.46 -33.33 37.27
N ASN A 464 -12.96 -32.70 38.35
CA ASN A 464 -12.80 -33.25 39.68
C ASN A 464 -13.75 -34.44 39.91
N TYR A 465 -13.45 -35.27 40.92
CA TYR A 465 -14.19 -36.51 41.18
C TYR A 465 -15.72 -36.33 41.28
N LYS A 466 -16.16 -35.27 41.95
CA LYS A 466 -17.58 -34.99 42.17
C LYS A 466 -18.26 -34.47 40.91
N GLU A 467 -17.63 -33.58 40.19
CA GLU A 467 -18.16 -32.99 38.94
C GLU A 467 -18.07 -33.95 37.75
N PHE A 468 -17.04 -34.79 37.72
CA PHE A 468 -16.89 -35.81 36.68
C PHE A 468 -18.00 -36.91 36.76
N SER A 469 -18.51 -37.17 37.99
CA SER A 469 -19.62 -38.10 38.15
C SER A 469 -20.95 -37.58 37.59
N GLN A 470 -21.08 -36.28 37.37
CA GLN A 470 -22.30 -35.61 36.93
C GLN A 470 -22.23 -35.32 35.39
N LYS A 471 -23.31 -35.67 34.69
CA LYS A 471 -23.46 -35.24 33.29
C LYS A 471 -24.13 -33.89 33.20
N ILE A 472 -23.71 -33.07 32.22
CA ILE A 472 -24.37 -31.83 31.92
C ILE A 472 -25.77 -32.09 31.37
N ASP A 473 -26.76 -31.38 31.89
CA ASP A 473 -28.15 -31.38 31.42
C ASP A 473 -28.67 -29.93 31.32
N SER A 474 -29.91 -29.78 30.85
CA SER A 474 -30.54 -28.45 30.73
C SER A 474 -30.68 -27.74 32.09
N LYS A 475 -30.87 -28.50 33.19
CA LYS A 475 -31.00 -27.92 34.52
C LYS A 475 -29.71 -27.32 35.02
N TYR A 476 -28.55 -27.86 34.58
CA TYR A 476 -27.24 -27.29 34.88
C TYR A 476 -27.13 -25.87 34.32
N LEU A 477 -27.52 -25.67 33.04
CA LEU A 477 -27.48 -24.35 32.40
C LEU A 477 -28.47 -23.36 33.04
N ILE A 478 -29.70 -23.81 33.37
CA ILE A 478 -30.72 -22.97 33.99
C ILE A 478 -30.27 -22.50 35.42
N LYS A 479 -29.58 -23.38 36.15
CA LYS A 479 -29.03 -23.03 37.46
C LYS A 479 -27.89 -22.01 37.38
N LEU A 480 -27.08 -22.12 36.32
CA LEU A 480 -25.94 -21.27 36.11
C LEU A 480 -26.33 -19.89 35.56
N LEU A 481 -27.24 -19.90 34.60
CA LEU A 481 -27.74 -18.72 33.91
C LEU A 481 -29.21 -18.54 34.34
N PRO A 482 -29.64 -17.37 34.82
CA PRO A 482 -31.04 -17.11 35.18
C PRO A 482 -31.91 -17.00 33.91
N ILE A 483 -32.03 -18.08 33.18
CA ILE A 483 -32.74 -18.22 31.88
C ILE A 483 -33.89 -19.20 32.02
N HIS A 484 -34.86 -19.13 31.12
CA HIS A 484 -35.98 -20.03 31.08
C HIS A 484 -35.68 -21.34 30.34
N GLN A 485 -36.38 -22.41 30.68
CA GLN A 485 -36.20 -23.74 30.07
C GLN A 485 -36.34 -23.72 28.51
N ASN A 486 -37.22 -22.88 27.99
CA ASN A 486 -37.44 -22.73 26.56
C ASN A 486 -36.30 -22.04 25.79
N GLN A 487 -35.33 -21.48 26.50
CA GLN A 487 -34.12 -20.84 25.94
C GLN A 487 -32.94 -21.83 25.84
N VAL A 488 -33.11 -23.07 26.33
CA VAL A 488 -32.10 -24.12 26.25
C VAL A 488 -32.51 -25.14 25.20
N TYR A 489 -31.71 -25.28 24.17
CA TYR A 489 -31.96 -26.18 23.04
C TYR A 489 -31.12 -27.44 23.19
N GLU A 490 -31.72 -28.63 23.06
CA GLU A 490 -30.97 -29.86 22.87
C GLU A 490 -30.69 -30.07 21.37
N ILE A 491 -29.40 -30.19 21.01
CA ILE A 491 -28.98 -30.40 19.63
C ILE A 491 -28.99 -31.89 19.31
N SER A 492 -29.73 -32.27 18.27
CA SER A 492 -29.75 -33.67 17.79
C SER A 492 -28.38 -34.08 17.24
N ARG A 493 -27.93 -35.25 17.59
CA ARG A 493 -26.69 -35.84 17.09
C ARG A 493 -26.84 -36.56 15.74
N GLU A 494 -28.05 -36.78 15.28
CA GLU A 494 -28.32 -37.53 14.03
C GLU A 494 -27.73 -36.84 12.80
N ALA A 495 -27.67 -35.52 12.83
CA ALA A 495 -27.10 -34.70 11.74
C ALA A 495 -25.60 -34.40 11.92
N LEU A 496 -24.95 -34.91 12.99
CA LEU A 496 -23.56 -34.63 13.31
C LEU A 496 -22.67 -35.84 13.05
N ASP A 497 -21.56 -35.63 12.36
CA ASP A 497 -20.55 -36.67 12.11
C ASP A 497 -19.72 -36.94 13.39
N THR A 498 -20.34 -37.70 14.33
CA THR A 498 -19.71 -38.05 15.60
C THR A 498 -20.24 -39.40 16.11
N LYS A 499 -19.32 -40.20 16.73
CA LYS A 499 -19.66 -41.46 17.42
C LYS A 499 -20.03 -41.26 18.89
N ILE A 500 -19.87 -40.02 19.39
CA ILE A 500 -20.11 -39.68 20.81
C ILE A 500 -21.61 -39.54 21.05
N LYS A 501 -22.08 -40.08 22.18
CA LYS A 501 -23.53 -40.15 22.53
C LYS A 501 -23.92 -39.16 23.65
N ASN A 502 -23.00 -38.31 24.13
CA ASN A 502 -23.35 -37.32 25.14
C ASN A 502 -24.34 -36.30 24.57
N LYS A 503 -25.31 -35.87 25.34
CA LYS A 503 -26.23 -34.80 24.93
C LYS A 503 -25.49 -33.48 24.74
N ILE A 504 -25.96 -32.69 23.80
CA ILE A 504 -25.46 -31.34 23.55
C ILE A 504 -26.59 -30.38 23.90
N PHE A 505 -26.24 -29.36 24.70
CA PHE A 505 -27.16 -28.28 25.02
C PHE A 505 -26.56 -26.95 24.55
N MET A 506 -27.44 -26.11 24.02
CA MET A 506 -27.05 -24.80 23.48
C MET A 506 -28.00 -23.72 23.99
N VAL A 507 -27.43 -22.53 24.18
CA VAL A 507 -28.16 -21.29 24.47
C VAL A 507 -27.69 -20.23 23.45
N LEU A 508 -28.65 -19.53 22.87
CA LEU A 508 -28.40 -18.39 21.98
C LEU A 508 -29.29 -17.23 22.45
N LEU A 509 -28.70 -16.16 22.92
CA LEU A 509 -29.41 -14.99 23.45
C LEU A 509 -28.84 -13.72 22.85
N GLU A 510 -29.71 -12.82 22.47
CA GLU A 510 -29.31 -11.47 22.13
C GLU A 510 -28.75 -10.78 23.37
N PHE A 511 -27.58 -10.14 23.23
CA PHE A 511 -26.84 -9.57 24.38
C PHE A 511 -27.67 -8.54 25.12
N ASN A 512 -28.39 -7.68 24.42
CA ASN A 512 -29.24 -6.63 25.00
C ASN A 512 -30.43 -7.17 25.81
N ASN A 513 -30.80 -8.44 25.57
CA ASN A 513 -31.91 -9.12 26.25
C ASN A 513 -31.46 -10.03 27.41
N LEU A 514 -30.16 -9.96 27.78
CA LEU A 514 -29.63 -10.73 28.91
C LEU A 514 -30.21 -10.24 30.25
N PRO A 515 -30.48 -11.15 31.18
CA PRO A 515 -30.87 -10.76 32.53
C PRO A 515 -29.79 -9.91 33.21
N LYS A 516 -30.16 -8.76 33.76
CA LYS A 516 -29.22 -7.84 34.45
C LYS A 516 -28.46 -8.48 35.60
N SER A 517 -28.97 -9.57 36.16
CA SER A 517 -28.27 -10.35 37.19
C SER A 517 -27.00 -11.06 36.67
N LEU A 518 -26.85 -11.25 35.36
CA LEU A 518 -25.64 -11.84 34.75
C LEU A 518 -24.55 -10.79 34.46
N THR A 519 -24.95 -9.54 34.31
CA THR A 519 -24.06 -8.45 33.90
C THR A 519 -23.71 -7.49 35.04
N ASN A 520 -24.24 -7.72 36.26
CA ASN A 520 -24.01 -6.83 37.41
C ASN A 520 -22.78 -7.25 38.23
N LYS A 521 -21.83 -6.32 38.40
CA LYS A 521 -20.57 -6.51 39.17
C LYS A 521 -20.78 -7.00 40.61
N GLU A 522 -21.91 -6.69 41.25
CA GLU A 522 -22.17 -7.08 42.62
C GLU A 522 -22.34 -8.60 42.84
N ASN A 523 -22.59 -9.36 41.77
CA ASN A 523 -22.76 -10.81 41.84
C ASN A 523 -21.47 -11.60 41.59
N LEU A 524 -20.35 -10.92 41.33
CA LEU A 524 -19.03 -11.52 41.15
C LEU A 524 -18.30 -11.72 42.50
N LYS A 525 -18.93 -12.36 43.46
CA LYS A 525 -18.20 -12.95 44.59
C LYS A 525 -17.58 -14.26 44.08
N ILE A 526 -16.33 -14.18 43.72
CA ILE A 526 -15.47 -15.36 43.58
C ILE A 526 -15.09 -15.72 45.02
N ASP A 527 -15.68 -16.79 45.56
CA ASP A 527 -15.25 -17.43 46.81
C ASP A 527 -13.91 -18.13 46.56
#